data_a6184bd22df65f9759af588267731132
#
_entry.id   a6184bd22df65f9759af588267731132
#
_cell.length_a   1.000
_cell.length_b   1.000
_cell.length_c   1.000
_cell.angle_alpha   90.00
_cell.angle_beta   90.00
_cell.angle_gamma   90.00
#
_symmetry.space_group_name_H-M   'P 1'
#
loop_
_entity.id
_entity.type
_entity.pdbx_description
1 polymer ?
#
loop_
_entity_poly.entity_id
_entity_poly.type
_entity_poly.pdbx_seq_one_letter_code
_entity_poly.pdbx_strand_id
1 'polypeptide(L)'
;SKIGLGHITLMESIDAKNWSPFVVMDTRWDDRDPKLLATKDRLYVFATSMHGDGYREASQETLVTYTEDGSSWTDPVSAYRYGYGFWKPKKYDGGYYVAADVDEAPIEASIQEKGRVELLRSRDGLHWQKISVITEGNSCTETSLVFLDKSSLIALIRQKGVQSPLISRHPFSNWDPLMDTPNFGLQGPAAELIGETVWFSCRVHKNIFPDEQPGIARTGIFIMDVASGELHWQFNMPTQWGGDVSYAGILPVGKDRALISYYDGQPYKDGESQQSDIMLATIVVN
;
A
#
# COMPACT_ATOMS: atom_id res chain seq x y z
N SER A 1 -13.01 24.01 9.50
CA SER A 1 -11.56 24.11 9.59
C SER A 1 -11.00 23.63 8.26
N LYS A 2 -10.15 24.42 7.62
CA LYS A 2 -9.40 23.96 6.46
C LYS A 2 -8.55 22.78 6.94
N ILE A 3 -8.84 21.59 6.45
CA ILE A 3 -7.93 20.46 6.58
C ILE A 3 -6.64 20.93 5.90
N GLY A 4 -5.51 20.90 6.61
CA GLY A 4 -4.22 21.25 6.01
C GLY A 4 -4.00 20.32 4.81
N LEU A 5 -3.60 20.88 3.67
CA LEU A 5 -3.25 20.11 2.51
C LEU A 5 -1.97 19.32 2.83
N GLY A 6 -1.96 18.03 2.53
CA GLY A 6 -0.79 17.18 2.68
C GLY A 6 0.25 17.46 1.59
N HIS A 7 1.52 17.22 1.90
CA HIS A 7 2.62 17.20 0.92
C HIS A 7 3.49 15.97 1.18
N ILE A 8 4.25 15.54 0.18
CA ILE A 8 5.11 14.37 0.30
C ILE A 8 6.53 14.80 0.62
N THR A 9 6.98 14.37 1.79
CA THR A 9 8.38 14.51 2.23
C THR A 9 9.06 13.16 2.18
N LEU A 10 10.23 13.12 1.55
CA LEU A 10 11.14 11.99 1.65
C LEU A 10 12.14 12.21 2.78
N MET A 11 12.53 11.12 3.39
CA MET A 11 13.62 11.08 4.36
C MET A 11 14.74 10.24 3.77
N GLU A 12 15.95 10.77 3.71
CA GLU A 12 17.13 10.02 3.26
C GLU A 12 18.14 9.84 4.39
N SER A 13 18.87 8.74 4.35
CA SER A 13 19.93 8.44 5.29
C SER A 13 20.98 7.53 4.65
N ILE A 14 22.24 7.78 4.97
CA ILE A 14 23.38 6.92 4.59
C ILE A 14 23.72 5.89 5.65
N ASP A 15 23.24 6.05 6.87
CA ASP A 15 23.58 5.23 8.05
C ASP A 15 22.37 4.64 8.78
N ALA A 16 21.15 4.91 8.29
CA ALA A 16 19.85 4.56 8.87
C ALA A 16 19.64 5.09 10.32
N LYS A 17 20.43 6.08 10.74
CA LYS A 17 20.34 6.73 12.06
C LYS A 17 20.08 8.21 11.96
N ASN A 18 20.78 8.87 11.05
CA ASN A 18 20.64 10.29 10.79
C ASN A 18 19.85 10.47 9.50
N TRP A 19 18.73 11.19 9.55
CA TRP A 19 17.78 11.34 8.44
C TRP A 19 17.62 12.80 8.09
N SER A 20 17.67 13.10 6.81
CA SER A 20 17.46 14.44 6.26
C SER A 20 16.15 14.47 5.45
N PRO A 21 15.20 15.34 5.82
CA PRO A 21 13.95 15.48 5.08
C PRO A 21 14.10 16.42 3.88
N PHE A 22 13.37 16.12 2.80
CA PHE A 22 13.16 17.05 1.70
C PHE A 22 11.79 16.81 1.05
N VAL A 23 11.14 17.88 0.59
CA VAL A 23 9.83 17.84 -0.06
C VAL A 23 10.02 17.49 -1.54
N VAL A 24 9.31 16.48 -2.02
CA VAL A 24 9.36 16.04 -3.42
C VAL A 24 8.07 16.29 -4.17
N MET A 25 6.96 16.49 -3.45
CA MET A 25 5.66 16.78 -4.05
C MET A 25 4.87 17.68 -3.10
N ASP A 26 4.45 18.83 -3.58
CA ASP A 26 3.63 19.81 -2.86
C ASP A 26 2.73 20.49 -3.89
N THR A 27 1.56 19.90 -4.10
CA THR A 27 0.59 20.41 -5.05
C THR A 27 -0.45 21.29 -4.35
N ARG A 28 -1.39 21.83 -5.10
CA ARG A 28 -2.54 22.56 -4.52
C ARG A 28 -3.60 21.64 -3.88
N TRP A 29 -3.39 20.33 -3.93
CA TRP A 29 -4.32 19.31 -3.45
C TRP A 29 -3.76 18.60 -2.21
N ASP A 30 -4.51 17.68 -1.64
CA ASP A 30 -4.07 16.89 -0.51
C ASP A 30 -3.27 15.68 -1.03
N ASP A 31 -1.94 15.80 -1.04
CA ASP A 31 -1.02 14.77 -1.49
C ASP A 31 -0.73 13.81 -0.33
N ARG A 32 -0.97 12.50 -0.55
CA ARG A 32 -0.89 11.46 0.47
C ARG A 32 -0.43 10.11 -0.07
N ASP A 33 -0.22 9.17 0.83
CA ASP A 33 0.06 7.77 0.53
C ASP A 33 1.24 7.57 -0.44
N PRO A 34 2.45 8.05 -0.14
CA PRO A 34 3.59 7.92 -1.03
C PRO A 34 4.04 6.47 -1.19
N LYS A 35 4.46 6.10 -2.40
CA LYS A 35 5.02 4.80 -2.75
C LYS A 35 6.29 5.01 -3.56
N LEU A 36 7.32 4.24 -3.24
CA LEU A 36 8.61 4.28 -3.91
C LEU A 36 8.75 3.13 -4.92
N LEU A 37 9.35 3.42 -6.06
CA LEU A 37 9.77 2.41 -7.02
C LEU A 37 11.19 2.73 -7.50
N ALA A 38 12.16 1.93 -7.06
CA ALA A 38 13.53 2.03 -7.53
C ALA A 38 13.73 1.21 -8.80
N THR A 39 14.35 1.83 -9.80
CA THR A 39 14.77 1.19 -11.04
C THR A 39 16.30 1.19 -11.12
N LYS A 40 16.86 0.79 -12.25
CA LYS A 40 18.31 0.88 -12.46
C LYS A 40 18.79 2.34 -12.49
N ASP A 41 18.00 3.21 -13.11
CA ASP A 41 18.43 4.55 -13.49
C ASP A 41 17.57 5.65 -12.82
N ARG A 42 16.50 5.30 -12.07
CA ARG A 42 15.55 6.25 -11.49
C ARG A 42 14.99 5.78 -10.16
N LEU A 43 14.71 6.73 -9.31
CA LEU A 43 13.83 6.56 -8.16
C LEU A 43 12.53 7.33 -8.41
N TYR A 44 11.41 6.63 -8.45
CA TYR A 44 10.09 7.20 -8.59
C TYR A 44 9.40 7.35 -7.24
N VAL A 45 8.67 8.44 -7.08
CA VAL A 45 7.69 8.65 -6.01
C VAL A 45 6.33 8.78 -6.64
N PHE A 46 5.44 7.85 -6.31
CA PHE A 46 4.02 7.93 -6.63
C PHE A 46 3.28 8.39 -5.40
N ALA A 47 2.32 9.29 -5.54
CA ALA A 47 1.45 9.70 -4.45
C ALA A 47 0.01 9.88 -4.95
N THR A 48 -0.94 9.63 -4.08
CA THR A 48 -2.34 9.92 -4.36
C THR A 48 -2.59 11.39 -4.04
N SER A 49 -3.10 12.14 -5.01
CA SER A 49 -3.56 13.53 -4.84
C SER A 49 -5.09 13.53 -4.79
N MET A 50 -5.66 13.99 -3.68
CA MET A 50 -7.10 14.04 -3.47
C MET A 50 -7.63 15.41 -3.85
N HIS A 51 -8.50 15.44 -4.85
CA HIS A 51 -9.11 16.65 -5.39
C HIS A 51 -10.48 16.88 -4.76
N GLY A 52 -10.81 18.10 -4.35
CA GLY A 52 -12.12 18.48 -3.80
C GLY A 52 -12.07 18.94 -2.34
N ASP A 53 -13.20 19.46 -1.87
CA ASP A 53 -13.32 20.09 -0.55
C ASP A 53 -13.68 19.10 0.59
N GLY A 54 -13.64 17.80 0.34
CA GLY A 54 -13.94 16.78 1.35
C GLY A 54 -14.14 15.37 0.79
N TYR A 55 -14.19 14.39 1.68
CA TYR A 55 -14.26 12.96 1.36
C TYR A 55 -15.47 12.51 0.52
N ARG A 56 -16.51 13.33 0.38
CA ARG A 56 -17.76 12.93 -0.31
C ARG A 56 -17.78 13.25 -1.80
N GLU A 57 -16.92 14.18 -2.22
CA GLU A 57 -16.81 14.62 -3.63
C GLU A 57 -15.36 14.54 -4.12
N ALA A 58 -14.48 14.02 -3.28
CA ALA A 58 -13.08 13.92 -3.62
C ALA A 58 -12.86 12.81 -4.65
N SER A 59 -12.38 13.19 -5.79
CA SER A 59 -11.80 12.28 -6.76
C SER A 59 -10.29 12.21 -6.55
N GLN A 60 -9.71 11.08 -6.82
CA GLN A 60 -8.29 10.83 -6.66
C GLN A 60 -7.56 10.83 -8.00
N GLU A 61 -6.28 11.14 -7.94
CA GLU A 61 -5.36 10.98 -9.05
C GLU A 61 -4.02 10.50 -8.49
N THR A 62 -3.36 9.58 -9.16
CA THR A 62 -1.98 9.26 -8.82
C THR A 62 -1.04 10.17 -9.59
N LEU A 63 -0.25 10.94 -8.87
CA LEU A 63 0.85 11.72 -9.41
C LEU A 63 2.16 10.95 -9.29
N VAL A 64 3.11 11.23 -10.18
CA VAL A 64 4.46 10.68 -10.16
C VAL A 64 5.49 11.78 -10.37
N THR A 65 6.52 11.75 -9.55
CA THR A 65 7.78 12.49 -9.76
C THR A 65 8.93 11.50 -9.69
N TYR A 66 10.08 11.83 -10.27
CA TYR A 66 11.26 10.97 -10.21
C TYR A 66 12.56 11.76 -10.22
N THR A 67 13.61 11.08 -9.81
CA THR A 67 14.99 11.58 -9.90
C THR A 67 15.89 10.53 -10.55
N GLU A 68 16.93 11.00 -11.24
CA GLU A 68 18.00 10.17 -11.82
C GLU A 68 19.32 10.30 -11.04
N ASP A 69 19.45 11.35 -10.24
CA ASP A 69 20.68 11.70 -9.50
C ASP A 69 20.49 11.74 -7.97
N GLY A 70 19.25 11.55 -7.50
CA GLY A 70 18.89 11.62 -6.08
C GLY A 70 18.68 13.04 -5.56
N SER A 71 18.99 14.09 -6.33
CA SER A 71 18.94 15.48 -5.88
C SER A 71 17.96 16.35 -6.65
N SER A 72 17.86 16.13 -7.96
CA SER A 72 16.99 16.88 -8.86
C SER A 72 15.73 16.06 -9.15
N TRP A 73 14.56 16.63 -8.87
CA TRP A 73 13.26 15.97 -9.06
C TRP A 73 12.48 16.63 -10.19
N THR A 74 11.77 15.82 -10.96
CA THR A 74 10.86 16.33 -11.99
C THR A 74 9.63 16.97 -11.36
N ASP A 75 8.95 17.84 -12.08
CA ASP A 75 7.62 18.27 -11.67
C ASP A 75 6.66 17.07 -11.62
N PRO A 76 5.75 17.00 -10.64
CA PRO A 76 4.75 15.95 -10.58
C PRO A 76 3.82 15.96 -11.78
N VAL A 77 3.61 14.79 -12.39
CA VAL A 77 2.68 14.60 -13.49
C VAL A 77 1.74 13.45 -13.22
N SER A 78 0.59 13.41 -13.90
CA SER A 78 -0.34 12.28 -13.81
C SER A 78 0.33 10.96 -14.19
N ALA A 79 0.27 9.95 -13.32
CA ALA A 79 0.86 8.64 -13.57
C ALA A 79 0.03 7.80 -14.55
N TYR A 80 -1.31 8.00 -14.57
CA TYR A 80 -2.21 7.22 -15.43
C TYR A 80 -3.46 8.03 -15.79
N ARG A 81 -4.58 7.69 -15.22
CA ARG A 81 -5.88 8.33 -15.47
C ARG A 81 -6.42 8.94 -14.20
N TYR A 82 -7.19 10.01 -14.35
CA TYR A 82 -7.98 10.57 -13.27
C TYR A 82 -8.94 9.53 -12.69
N GLY A 83 -9.13 9.52 -11.38
CA GLY A 83 -9.93 8.53 -10.66
C GLY A 83 -9.15 7.29 -10.20
N TYR A 84 -7.87 7.13 -10.57
CA TYR A 84 -7.08 5.97 -10.22
C TYR A 84 -6.07 6.24 -9.10
N GLY A 85 -6.09 5.36 -8.08
CA GLY A 85 -5.13 5.30 -6.99
C GLY A 85 -4.16 4.12 -7.17
N PHE A 86 -2.85 4.36 -7.20
CA PHE A 86 -1.85 3.30 -7.28
C PHE A 86 -1.50 2.79 -5.90
N TRP A 87 -1.36 1.46 -5.77
CA TRP A 87 -0.93 0.84 -4.54
C TRP A 87 0.34 0.01 -4.73
N LYS A 88 1.45 0.45 -4.12
CA LYS A 88 2.76 -0.23 -4.05
C LYS A 88 3.24 -0.82 -5.38
N PRO A 89 3.71 0.00 -6.33
CA PRO A 89 4.30 -0.48 -7.58
C PRO A 89 5.45 -1.46 -7.32
N LYS A 90 5.52 -2.52 -8.14
CA LYS A 90 6.49 -3.60 -8.04
C LYS A 90 7.31 -3.72 -9.32
N LYS A 91 8.61 -3.99 -9.18
CA LYS A 91 9.47 -4.41 -10.30
C LYS A 91 9.53 -5.93 -10.32
N TYR A 92 9.21 -6.52 -11.47
CA TYR A 92 9.31 -7.97 -11.63
C TYR A 92 9.57 -8.34 -13.09
N ASP A 93 10.51 -9.29 -13.34
CA ASP A 93 10.85 -9.88 -14.64
C ASP A 93 10.93 -8.89 -15.80
N GLY A 94 11.66 -7.80 -15.60
CA GLY A 94 11.89 -6.74 -16.60
C GLY A 94 10.70 -5.82 -16.87
N GLY A 95 9.65 -5.88 -16.06
CA GLY A 95 8.50 -4.98 -16.08
C GLY A 95 8.20 -4.37 -14.72
N TYR A 96 7.29 -3.41 -14.72
CA TYR A 96 6.73 -2.81 -13.52
C TYR A 96 5.24 -3.09 -13.48
N TYR A 97 4.73 -3.41 -12.32
CA TYR A 97 3.34 -3.79 -12.11
C TYR A 97 2.77 -3.01 -10.94
N VAL A 98 1.50 -2.65 -11.02
CA VAL A 98 0.79 -2.00 -9.93
C VAL A 98 -0.66 -2.44 -9.91
N ALA A 99 -1.20 -2.60 -8.70
CA ALA A 99 -2.64 -2.63 -8.50
C ALA A 99 -3.13 -1.19 -8.38
N ALA A 100 -4.10 -0.85 -9.21
CA ALA A 100 -4.70 0.48 -9.25
C ALA A 100 -6.18 0.37 -8.93
N ASP A 101 -6.61 1.02 -7.86
CA ASP A 101 -8.01 1.09 -7.49
C ASP A 101 -8.70 2.28 -8.16
N VAL A 102 -9.97 2.08 -8.48
CA VAL A 102 -10.82 3.12 -9.07
C VAL A 102 -12.24 3.01 -8.51
N ASP A 103 -12.80 4.13 -8.16
CA ASP A 103 -14.20 4.24 -7.75
C ASP A 103 -14.99 5.03 -8.81
N GLU A 104 -15.51 4.29 -9.80
CA GLU A 104 -16.35 4.84 -10.87
C GLU A 104 -17.85 4.67 -10.58
N ALA A 105 -18.20 4.05 -9.45
CA ALA A 105 -19.60 3.79 -9.12
C ALA A 105 -20.34 5.09 -8.77
N PRO A 106 -21.63 5.22 -9.11
CA PRO A 106 -22.45 6.33 -8.66
C PRO A 106 -22.43 6.48 -7.13
N ILE A 107 -22.60 7.71 -6.63
CA ILE A 107 -22.61 8.00 -5.19
C ILE A 107 -23.66 7.14 -4.46
N GLU A 108 -24.80 6.89 -5.09
CA GLU A 108 -25.90 6.10 -4.56
C GLU A 108 -25.67 4.59 -4.62
N ALA A 109 -24.61 4.13 -5.30
CA ALA A 109 -24.32 2.71 -5.41
C ALA A 109 -24.08 2.10 -4.03
N SER A 110 -24.53 0.85 -3.85
CA SER A 110 -24.29 0.09 -2.63
C SER A 110 -22.81 -0.22 -2.43
N ILE A 111 -22.42 -0.56 -1.20
CA ILE A 111 -21.04 -0.96 -0.88
C ILE A 111 -20.58 -2.15 -1.75
N GLN A 112 -21.52 -3.04 -2.07
CA GLN A 112 -21.24 -4.23 -2.90
C GLN A 112 -20.92 -3.88 -4.35
N GLU A 113 -21.42 -2.73 -4.84
CA GLU A 113 -21.22 -2.27 -6.22
C GLU A 113 -20.01 -1.33 -6.37
N LYS A 114 -19.50 -0.77 -5.25
CA LYS A 114 -18.38 0.17 -5.28
C LYS A 114 -17.03 -0.52 -5.31
N GLY A 115 -16.10 0.15 -5.97
CA GLY A 115 -14.69 -0.23 -6.04
C GLY A 115 -14.40 -1.22 -7.16
N ARG A 116 -13.30 -1.00 -7.83
CA ARG A 116 -12.66 -1.92 -8.78
C ARG A 116 -11.16 -1.79 -8.63
N VAL A 117 -10.46 -2.90 -8.71
CA VAL A 117 -8.99 -2.93 -8.72
C VAL A 117 -8.50 -3.55 -10.01
N GLU A 118 -7.62 -2.85 -10.71
CA GLU A 118 -7.04 -3.25 -11.97
C GLU A 118 -5.56 -3.56 -11.82
N LEU A 119 -5.08 -4.59 -12.52
CA LEU A 119 -3.66 -4.83 -12.69
C LEU A 119 -3.16 -4.02 -13.88
N LEU A 120 -2.20 -3.13 -13.63
CA LEU A 120 -1.51 -2.39 -14.68
C LEU A 120 -0.07 -2.85 -14.80
N ARG A 121 0.49 -2.70 -16.01
CA ARG A 121 1.89 -2.97 -16.31
C ARG A 121 2.51 -1.80 -17.03
N SER A 122 3.79 -1.55 -16.74
CA SER A 122 4.64 -0.58 -17.44
C SER A 122 5.99 -1.21 -17.81
N ARG A 123 6.67 -0.65 -18.81
CA ARG A 123 8.05 -0.98 -19.17
C ARG A 123 9.05 0.03 -18.62
N ASP A 124 8.60 1.23 -18.31
CA ASP A 124 9.44 2.37 -17.94
C ASP A 124 9.04 3.03 -16.61
N GLY A 125 7.93 2.59 -15.97
CA GLY A 125 7.41 3.19 -14.74
C GLY A 125 6.54 4.44 -14.96
N LEU A 126 6.41 4.93 -16.19
CA LEU A 126 5.64 6.13 -16.53
C LEU A 126 4.41 5.84 -17.40
N HIS A 127 4.54 4.92 -18.36
CA HIS A 127 3.47 4.56 -19.28
C HIS A 127 2.85 3.22 -18.87
N TRP A 128 1.62 3.28 -18.35
CA TRP A 128 0.92 2.13 -17.80
C TRP A 128 -0.19 1.63 -18.73
N GLN A 129 -0.34 0.32 -18.80
CA GLN A 129 -1.37 -0.35 -19.59
C GLN A 129 -2.09 -1.38 -18.70
N LYS A 130 -3.42 -1.40 -18.81
CA LYS A 130 -4.24 -2.39 -18.12
C LYS A 130 -3.99 -3.79 -18.68
N ILE A 131 -3.80 -4.76 -17.78
CA ILE A 131 -3.73 -6.19 -18.08
C ILE A 131 -5.09 -6.83 -17.82
N SER A 132 -5.62 -6.67 -16.60
CA SER A 132 -6.86 -7.32 -16.18
C SER A 132 -7.55 -6.53 -15.07
N VAL A 133 -8.77 -6.92 -14.77
CA VAL A 133 -9.45 -6.56 -13.52
C VAL A 133 -9.10 -7.63 -12.50
N ILE A 134 -8.59 -7.22 -11.34
CA ILE A 134 -8.28 -8.12 -10.23
C ILE A 134 -9.56 -8.50 -9.51
N THR A 135 -10.37 -7.50 -9.15
CA THR A 135 -11.67 -7.68 -8.47
C THR A 135 -12.54 -6.43 -8.65
N GLU A 136 -13.85 -6.61 -8.46
CA GLU A 136 -14.85 -5.55 -8.46
C GLU A 136 -15.81 -5.68 -7.28
N GLY A 137 -16.36 -4.56 -6.83
CA GLY A 137 -17.32 -4.51 -5.74
C GLY A 137 -16.72 -4.56 -4.34
N ASN A 138 -17.57 -4.66 -3.33
CA ASN A 138 -17.23 -4.75 -1.92
C ASN A 138 -16.33 -3.61 -1.42
N SER A 139 -16.43 -2.43 -2.04
CA SER A 139 -15.54 -1.29 -1.76
C SER A 139 -14.06 -1.68 -1.75
N CYS A 140 -13.65 -2.49 -2.74
CA CYS A 140 -12.25 -2.90 -2.88
C CYS A 140 -11.37 -1.72 -3.26
N THR A 141 -10.19 -1.64 -2.64
CA THR A 141 -9.23 -0.53 -2.82
C THR A 141 -7.79 -1.05 -2.72
N GLU A 142 -7.01 -0.51 -1.83
CA GLU A 142 -5.60 -0.82 -1.55
C GLU A 142 -5.27 -2.31 -1.75
N THR A 143 -4.37 -2.60 -2.68
CA THR A 143 -4.08 -3.99 -3.05
C THR A 143 -2.59 -4.24 -3.18
N SER A 144 -2.03 -5.08 -2.33
CA SER A 144 -0.63 -5.47 -2.41
C SER A 144 -0.43 -6.67 -3.34
N LEU A 145 0.54 -6.57 -4.22
CA LEU A 145 0.92 -7.62 -5.17
C LEU A 145 2.15 -8.38 -4.69
N VAL A 146 2.17 -9.71 -4.86
CA VAL A 146 3.33 -10.56 -4.58
C VAL A 146 3.54 -11.52 -5.74
N PHE A 147 4.68 -11.40 -6.42
CA PHE A 147 5.12 -12.40 -7.40
C PHE A 147 5.80 -13.56 -6.67
N LEU A 148 5.25 -14.75 -6.79
CA LEU A 148 5.86 -15.96 -6.26
C LEU A 148 6.96 -16.47 -7.19
N ASP A 149 6.67 -16.43 -8.48
CA ASP A 149 7.53 -16.80 -9.57
C ASP A 149 7.06 -16.13 -10.88
N LYS A 150 7.70 -16.46 -12.02
CA LYS A 150 7.35 -15.88 -13.34
C LYS A 150 5.94 -16.19 -13.80
N SER A 151 5.31 -17.18 -13.22
CA SER A 151 3.98 -17.65 -13.61
C SER A 151 2.88 -17.32 -12.63
N SER A 152 3.20 -16.88 -11.41
CA SER A 152 2.25 -16.80 -10.30
C SER A 152 2.31 -15.45 -9.59
N LEU A 153 1.18 -14.79 -9.51
CA LEU A 153 0.99 -13.48 -8.87
C LEU A 153 -0.18 -13.55 -7.88
N ILE A 154 0.06 -13.11 -6.65
CA ILE A 154 -0.97 -13.01 -5.61
C ILE A 154 -1.34 -11.54 -5.39
N ALA A 155 -2.63 -11.30 -5.15
CA ALA A 155 -3.18 -10.01 -4.74
C ALA A 155 -3.85 -10.13 -3.36
N LEU A 156 -3.43 -9.26 -2.43
CA LEU A 156 -4.01 -9.11 -1.11
C LEU A 156 -4.76 -7.77 -1.07
N ILE A 157 -6.08 -7.85 -0.96
CA ILE A 157 -6.99 -6.75 -1.29
C ILE A 157 -7.68 -6.25 -0.03
N ARG A 158 -7.67 -4.92 0.20
CA ARG A 158 -8.58 -4.29 1.15
C ARG A 158 -9.97 -4.23 0.55
N GLN A 159 -10.93 -4.89 1.20
CA GLN A 159 -12.35 -4.85 0.82
C GLN A 159 -13.24 -5.10 2.04
N LYS A 160 -14.54 -4.89 1.92
CA LYS A 160 -15.52 -5.24 2.95
C LYS A 160 -16.00 -6.67 2.78
N GLY A 161 -16.38 -7.30 3.88
CA GLY A 161 -16.86 -8.70 3.90
C GLY A 161 -15.73 -9.73 4.03
N VAL A 162 -16.02 -10.96 3.63
CA VAL A 162 -15.04 -12.05 3.60
C VAL A 162 -13.98 -11.75 2.56
N GLN A 163 -12.72 -11.90 2.97
CA GLN A 163 -11.58 -11.57 2.14
C GLN A 163 -10.76 -12.83 1.88
N SER A 164 -10.49 -13.09 0.62
CA SER A 164 -9.58 -14.14 0.19
C SER A 164 -8.45 -13.52 -0.62
N PRO A 165 -7.19 -13.92 -0.39
CA PRO A 165 -6.13 -13.63 -1.34
C PRO A 165 -6.51 -14.20 -2.70
N LEU A 166 -6.28 -13.41 -3.76
CA LEU A 166 -6.50 -13.88 -5.13
C LEU A 166 -5.18 -14.28 -5.76
N ILE A 167 -5.20 -15.33 -6.57
CA ILE A 167 -4.06 -15.77 -7.37
C ILE A 167 -4.36 -15.66 -8.85
N SER A 168 -3.36 -15.26 -9.61
CA SER A 168 -3.40 -15.26 -11.08
C SER A 168 -2.19 -15.97 -11.64
N ARG A 169 -2.39 -16.64 -12.78
CA ARG A 169 -1.33 -17.27 -13.58
C ARG A 169 -1.01 -16.41 -14.80
N HIS A 170 0.27 -16.42 -15.20
CA HIS A 170 0.66 -15.73 -16.44
C HIS A 170 -0.26 -16.11 -17.62
N PRO A 171 -0.79 -15.17 -18.39
CA PRO A 171 -0.45 -13.75 -18.51
C PRO A 171 -1.17 -12.80 -17.53
N PHE A 172 -1.68 -13.30 -16.40
CA PHE A 172 -2.36 -12.54 -15.33
C PHE A 172 -3.69 -11.92 -15.76
N SER A 173 -4.43 -12.62 -16.59
CA SER A 173 -5.72 -12.17 -17.13
C SER A 173 -6.92 -12.59 -16.29
N ASN A 174 -6.80 -13.65 -15.49
CA ASN A 174 -7.86 -14.21 -14.66
C ASN A 174 -7.38 -14.35 -13.22
N TRP A 175 -8.30 -14.19 -12.27
CA TRP A 175 -8.02 -14.23 -10.84
C TRP A 175 -8.94 -15.20 -10.15
N ASP A 176 -8.37 -16.12 -9.39
CA ASP A 176 -9.07 -17.12 -8.61
C ASP A 176 -8.83 -16.91 -7.12
N PRO A 177 -9.82 -17.10 -6.24
CA PRO A 177 -9.59 -17.07 -4.80
C PRO A 177 -8.70 -18.24 -4.38
N LEU A 178 -7.71 -17.98 -3.51
CA LEU A 178 -6.91 -19.03 -2.89
C LEU A 178 -7.72 -19.76 -1.85
N MET A 179 -8.29 -19.02 -0.90
CA MET A 179 -9.27 -19.49 0.07
C MET A 179 -9.96 -18.30 0.75
N ASP A 180 -11.01 -18.58 1.49
CA ASP A 180 -11.63 -17.61 2.37
C ASP A 180 -10.74 -17.37 3.59
N THR A 181 -10.24 -16.15 3.78
CA THR A 181 -9.50 -15.76 4.96
C THR A 181 -10.44 -15.20 6.02
N PRO A 182 -10.10 -15.31 7.31
CA PRO A 182 -10.83 -14.62 8.36
C PRO A 182 -10.94 -13.14 8.05
N ASN A 183 -12.13 -12.57 8.18
CA ASN A 183 -12.37 -11.14 7.95
C ASN A 183 -11.82 -10.32 9.11
N PHE A 184 -10.57 -9.89 9.02
CA PHE A 184 -9.98 -8.95 9.95
C PHE A 184 -9.61 -7.60 9.31
N GLY A 185 -10.12 -7.33 8.11
CA GLY A 185 -9.96 -6.05 7.42
C GLY A 185 -8.51 -5.76 7.04
N LEU A 186 -8.06 -6.21 5.87
CA LEU A 186 -6.70 -5.99 5.36
C LEU A 186 -6.44 -4.52 5.00
N GLN A 187 -6.45 -3.62 5.97
CA GLN A 187 -6.24 -2.19 5.73
C GLN A 187 -4.75 -1.87 5.59
N GLY A 188 -4.38 -1.07 4.60
CA GLY A 188 -3.01 -0.71 4.33
C GLY A 188 -2.11 -1.90 4.02
N PRO A 189 -2.51 -2.87 3.16
CA PRO A 189 -1.77 -4.11 2.97
C PRO A 189 -0.38 -3.85 2.37
N ALA A 190 0.61 -4.56 2.89
CA ALA A 190 1.94 -4.65 2.33
C ALA A 190 2.41 -6.09 2.35
N ALA A 191 2.93 -6.58 1.23
CA ALA A 191 3.42 -7.95 1.16
C ALA A 191 4.67 -8.06 0.30
N GLU A 192 5.60 -8.93 0.71
CA GLU A 192 6.85 -9.22 0.01
C GLU A 192 7.20 -10.69 0.13
N LEU A 193 7.83 -11.23 -0.91
CA LEU A 193 8.48 -12.53 -0.87
C LEU A 193 9.90 -12.35 -0.30
N ILE A 194 10.17 -12.95 0.85
CA ILE A 194 11.49 -12.94 1.51
C ILE A 194 11.95 -14.38 1.63
N GLY A 195 13.00 -14.73 0.90
CA GLY A 195 13.37 -16.13 0.71
C GLY A 195 12.27 -16.88 -0.05
N GLU A 196 11.66 -17.88 0.59
CA GLU A 196 10.54 -18.66 0.04
C GLU A 196 9.20 -18.36 0.75
N THR A 197 9.20 -17.36 1.62
CA THR A 197 8.07 -17.04 2.50
C THR A 197 7.44 -15.71 2.12
N VAL A 198 6.13 -15.66 1.97
CA VAL A 198 5.39 -14.42 1.79
C VAL A 198 5.12 -13.79 3.16
N TRP A 199 5.75 -12.65 3.39
CA TRP A 199 5.52 -11.81 4.54
C TRP A 199 4.49 -10.76 4.21
N PHE A 200 3.56 -10.56 5.14
CA PHE A 200 2.44 -9.66 4.97
C PHE A 200 2.27 -8.78 6.20
N SER A 201 1.94 -7.51 5.97
CA SER A 201 1.59 -6.56 7.02
C SER A 201 0.29 -5.84 6.70
N CYS A 202 -0.52 -5.61 7.71
CA CYS A 202 -1.71 -4.77 7.61
C CYS A 202 -2.04 -4.11 8.96
N ARG A 203 -2.96 -3.13 8.92
CA ARG A 203 -3.60 -2.62 10.14
C ARG A 203 -4.54 -3.66 10.70
N VAL A 204 -4.37 -3.97 11.97
CA VAL A 204 -5.21 -4.89 12.72
C VAL A 204 -6.03 -4.09 13.72
N HIS A 205 -7.32 -4.18 13.61
CA HIS A 205 -8.25 -3.66 14.60
C HIS A 205 -8.57 -4.73 15.62
N LYS A 206 -8.95 -4.30 16.83
CA LYS A 206 -9.41 -5.08 17.97
C LYS A 206 -9.98 -6.48 17.70
N ASN A 207 -9.76 -7.36 18.64
CA ASN A 207 -10.40 -8.66 18.85
C ASN A 207 -9.85 -9.84 18.04
N ILE A 208 -8.78 -9.68 17.27
CA ILE A 208 -8.16 -10.80 16.57
C ILE A 208 -7.22 -11.57 17.50
N PHE A 209 -6.66 -10.90 18.53
CA PHE A 209 -5.66 -11.49 19.45
C PHE A 209 -6.10 -11.36 20.91
N PRO A 210 -5.97 -12.45 21.70
CA PRO A 210 -6.55 -12.54 23.05
C PRO A 210 -5.94 -11.59 24.08
N ASP A 211 -4.74 -11.08 23.89
CA ASP A 211 -3.98 -10.33 24.92
C ASP A 211 -3.93 -8.82 24.69
N GLU A 212 -4.73 -8.26 23.77
CA GLU A 212 -4.62 -6.87 23.38
C GLU A 212 -5.58 -5.93 24.11
N GLN A 213 -5.05 -4.75 24.44
CA GLN A 213 -5.85 -3.69 25.02
C GLN A 213 -6.96 -3.24 24.05
N PRO A 214 -8.21 -3.14 24.53
CA PRO A 214 -9.32 -2.69 23.72
C PRO A 214 -9.10 -1.27 23.19
N GLY A 215 -9.33 -1.02 21.89
CA GLY A 215 -9.33 0.30 21.26
C GLY A 215 -8.05 0.72 20.56
N ILE A 216 -7.03 -0.10 20.58
CA ILE A 216 -5.75 0.22 19.99
C ILE A 216 -5.59 -0.56 18.67
N ALA A 217 -5.41 0.16 17.55
CA ALA A 217 -5.01 -0.45 16.28
C ALA A 217 -3.52 -0.81 16.31
N ARG A 218 -3.13 -1.85 15.59
CA ARG A 218 -1.76 -2.35 15.50
C ARG A 218 -1.32 -2.54 14.05
N THR A 219 -0.03 -2.51 13.84
CA THR A 219 0.59 -3.02 12.61
C THR A 219 0.93 -4.49 12.81
N GLY A 220 0.09 -5.37 12.31
CA GLY A 220 0.30 -6.82 12.40
C GLY A 220 1.26 -7.32 11.34
N ILE A 221 2.09 -8.30 11.71
CA ILE A 221 2.98 -9.04 10.81
C ILE A 221 2.50 -10.48 10.73
N PHE A 222 2.38 -10.97 9.51
CA PHE A 222 1.85 -12.29 9.16
C PHE A 222 2.78 -13.00 8.19
N ILE A 223 2.71 -14.31 8.19
CA ILE A 223 3.21 -15.18 7.12
C ILE A 223 2.00 -15.77 6.41
N MET A 224 2.04 -15.80 5.08
CA MET A 224 1.02 -16.46 4.29
C MET A 224 1.48 -17.85 3.88
N ASP A 225 0.67 -18.85 4.15
CA ASP A 225 0.75 -20.14 3.50
C ASP A 225 0.28 -19.99 2.04
N VAL A 226 1.21 -20.12 1.11
CA VAL A 226 0.94 -19.92 -0.32
C VAL A 226 0.01 -20.98 -0.91
N ALA A 227 0.00 -22.19 -0.35
CA ALA A 227 -0.83 -23.28 -0.84
C ALA A 227 -2.30 -23.13 -0.44
N SER A 228 -2.54 -22.64 0.76
CA SER A 228 -3.89 -22.45 1.32
C SER A 228 -4.36 -21.00 1.25
N GLY A 229 -3.47 -20.02 1.12
CA GLY A 229 -3.78 -18.59 1.24
C GLY A 229 -3.98 -18.11 2.68
N GLU A 230 -3.82 -19.00 3.67
CA GLU A 230 -4.03 -18.69 5.07
C GLU A 230 -2.94 -17.74 5.61
N LEU A 231 -3.38 -16.74 6.40
CA LEU A 231 -2.50 -15.76 7.02
C LEU A 231 -2.27 -16.14 8.48
N HIS A 232 -1.03 -16.48 8.83
CA HIS A 232 -0.60 -16.82 10.17
C HIS A 232 0.03 -15.62 10.84
N TRP A 233 -0.63 -15.08 11.86
CA TRP A 233 -0.08 -14.00 12.67
C TRP A 233 1.22 -14.41 13.35
N GLN A 234 2.20 -13.52 13.33
CA GLN A 234 3.50 -13.72 13.96
C GLN A 234 3.65 -12.82 15.19
N PHE A 235 3.49 -11.54 15.01
CA PHE A 235 3.59 -10.51 16.06
C PHE A 235 3.01 -9.19 15.59
N ASN A 236 2.84 -8.26 16.53
CA ASN A 236 2.52 -6.88 16.26
C ASN A 236 3.76 -6.01 16.39
N MET A 237 3.90 -5.02 15.49
CA MET A 237 4.94 -4.00 15.62
C MET A 237 4.69 -3.15 16.86
N PRO A 238 5.75 -2.67 17.53
CA PRO A 238 5.62 -1.75 18.67
C PRO A 238 4.75 -0.54 18.32
N THR A 239 3.89 -0.15 19.24
CA THR A 239 2.94 0.96 19.08
C THR A 239 2.90 1.76 20.37
N GLN A 240 3.00 3.07 20.27
CA GLN A 240 2.87 3.98 21.40
C GLN A 240 1.43 4.50 21.54
N TRP A 241 0.80 4.84 20.42
CA TRP A 241 -0.52 5.48 20.40
C TRP A 241 -1.64 4.58 19.92
N GLY A 242 -1.42 3.84 18.84
CA GLY A 242 -2.38 2.87 18.31
C GLY A 242 -3.70 3.46 17.83
N GLY A 243 -3.69 4.69 17.38
CA GLY A 243 -4.83 5.34 16.74
C GLY A 243 -4.87 5.04 15.26
N ASP A 244 -4.31 5.94 14.45
CA ASP A 244 -4.09 5.70 13.03
C ASP A 244 -2.66 5.15 12.83
N VAL A 245 -2.53 3.92 12.37
CA VAL A 245 -1.25 3.18 12.32
C VAL A 245 -1.12 2.35 11.07
N SER A 246 0.06 1.79 10.81
CA SER A 246 0.38 0.79 9.78
C SER A 246 0.83 1.38 8.46
N TYR A 247 0.24 0.99 7.35
CA TYR A 247 0.64 1.34 5.98
C TYR A 247 2.12 1.03 5.72
N ALA A 248 2.53 -0.14 6.16
CA ALA A 248 3.94 -0.54 6.20
C ALA A 248 4.59 -0.56 4.81
N GLY A 249 5.86 -0.16 4.74
CA GLY A 249 6.78 -0.51 3.67
C GLY A 249 7.58 -1.74 4.10
N ILE A 250 7.72 -2.73 3.24
CA ILE A 250 8.57 -3.90 3.48
C ILE A 250 9.64 -3.92 2.40
N LEU A 251 10.91 -3.88 2.81
CA LEU A 251 12.05 -3.92 1.89
C LEU A 251 12.95 -5.11 2.25
N PRO A 252 12.95 -6.17 1.46
CA PRO A 252 13.91 -7.25 1.63
C PRO A 252 15.35 -6.74 1.51
N VAL A 253 16.20 -7.00 2.51
CA VAL A 253 17.62 -6.60 2.52
C VAL A 253 18.57 -7.79 2.58
N GLY A 254 18.03 -8.98 2.32
CA GLY A 254 18.74 -10.25 2.31
C GLY A 254 17.78 -11.40 2.11
N LYS A 255 18.27 -12.62 2.27
CA LYS A 255 17.44 -13.82 2.18
C LYS A 255 16.61 -14.07 3.44
N ASP A 256 17.06 -13.51 4.57
CA ASP A 256 16.59 -13.80 5.91
C ASP A 256 16.14 -12.55 6.68
N ARG A 257 16.11 -11.39 6.03
CA ARG A 257 15.73 -10.15 6.73
C ARG A 257 15.10 -9.11 5.82
N ALA A 258 14.28 -8.23 6.41
CA ALA A 258 13.74 -7.06 5.76
C ALA A 258 13.74 -5.85 6.69
N LEU A 259 13.82 -4.66 6.10
CA LEU A 259 13.47 -3.41 6.77
C LEU A 259 11.96 -3.21 6.64
N ILE A 260 11.34 -2.80 7.74
CA ILE A 260 9.93 -2.40 7.78
C ILE A 260 9.83 -0.97 8.25
N SER A 261 9.19 -0.13 7.45
CA SER A 261 8.74 1.19 7.87
C SER A 261 7.23 1.14 8.12
N TYR A 262 6.76 1.84 9.14
CA TYR A 262 5.33 2.00 9.42
C TYR A 262 5.14 3.29 10.20
N TYR A 263 3.91 3.80 10.26
CA TYR A 263 3.62 4.94 11.11
C TYR A 263 2.75 4.54 12.31
N ASP A 264 2.91 5.28 13.38
CA ASP A 264 2.13 5.19 14.61
C ASP A 264 1.60 6.59 14.95
N GLY A 265 0.30 6.77 14.82
CA GLY A 265 -0.37 8.05 15.01
C GLY A 265 -1.32 8.04 16.20
N GLN A 266 -1.54 9.22 16.75
CA GLN A 266 -2.52 9.44 17.81
C GLN A 266 -3.94 9.10 17.31
N PRO A 267 -4.84 8.65 18.23
CA PRO A 267 -6.24 8.51 17.90
C PRO A 267 -6.83 9.84 17.40
N TYR A 268 -7.65 9.74 16.35
CA TYR A 268 -8.34 10.93 15.82
C TYR A 268 -9.23 11.58 16.88
N LYS A 269 -9.08 12.89 17.03
CA LYS A 269 -9.96 13.75 17.82
C LYS A 269 -10.31 14.98 17.02
N ASP A 270 -11.59 15.28 16.92
CA ASP A 270 -12.07 16.44 16.18
C ASP A 270 -11.46 17.75 16.72
N GLY A 271 -10.87 18.53 15.80
CA GLY A 271 -10.30 19.84 16.10
C GLY A 271 -8.90 19.86 16.73
N GLU A 272 -8.28 18.70 16.95
CA GLU A 272 -6.90 18.59 17.41
C GLU A 272 -5.96 18.20 16.25
N SER A 273 -4.74 18.74 16.25
CA SER A 273 -3.67 18.25 15.37
C SER A 273 -3.19 16.89 15.88
N GLN A 274 -3.07 15.93 14.99
CA GLN A 274 -2.55 14.61 15.33
C GLN A 274 -1.04 14.57 15.13
N GLN A 275 -0.35 13.97 16.09
CA GLN A 275 1.04 13.61 15.94
C GLN A 275 1.15 12.17 15.42
N SER A 276 2.06 11.95 14.49
CA SER A 276 2.42 10.63 14.00
C SER A 276 3.93 10.50 13.90
N ASP A 277 4.45 9.36 14.32
CA ASP A 277 5.85 9.00 14.17
C ASP A 277 6.01 8.00 13.05
N ILE A 278 7.09 8.14 12.28
CA ILE A 278 7.54 7.13 11.32
C ILE A 278 8.53 6.21 12.04
N MET A 279 8.17 4.95 12.11
CA MET A 279 8.95 3.91 12.75
C MET A 279 9.72 3.09 11.71
N LEU A 280 10.93 2.68 12.05
CA LEU A 280 11.74 1.79 11.23
C LEU A 280 12.23 0.62 12.08
N ALA A 281 12.07 -0.59 11.58
CA ALA A 281 12.50 -1.81 12.24
C ALA A 281 13.14 -2.79 11.25
N THR A 282 13.98 -3.69 11.76
CA THR A 282 14.48 -4.85 11.02
C THR A 282 13.78 -6.09 11.54
N ILE A 283 13.18 -6.86 10.65
CA ILE A 283 12.74 -8.22 10.96
C ILE A 283 13.76 -9.24 10.46
N VAL A 284 13.92 -10.31 11.21
CA VAL A 284 14.74 -11.46 10.85
C VAL A 284 13.84 -12.67 10.68
N VAL A 285 14.02 -13.34 9.56
CA VAL A 285 13.27 -14.55 9.19
C VAL A 285 14.15 -15.74 9.59
N ASN A 286 13.74 -16.50 10.59
CA ASN A 286 14.47 -17.68 11.06
C ASN A 286 13.99 -18.95 10.35
#